data_e5492a885f6d1184fa30aac6243206cc
#
_entry.id   e5492a885f6d1184fa30aac6243206cc
#
_cell.length_a   1.000
_cell.length_b   1.000
_cell.length_c   1.000
_cell.angle_alpha   90.00
_cell.angle_beta   90.00
_cell.angle_gamma   90.00
#
_symmetry.space_group_name_H-M   'P 1'
#
loop_
_entity.id
_entity.type
_entity.pdbx_description
1 polymer ?
#
loop_
_entity_poly.entity_id
_entity_poly.type
_entity_poly.pdbx_seq_one_letter_code
_entity_poly.pdbx_strand_id
1 'polypeptide(L)'
;MESRLICLDTSIFVDYFRKKNKESTLLFQLADQRKAFSTTSITKFEVLRGATNAQQFFWETLFGRMEVLPFDDESANIAAAIFQKLKSQNKLIGIPDLLIASIAIQHKLPLATLNTREFQKVNELQLYSN
;
A
#
# COMPACT_ATOMS: atom_id res chain seq x y z
N MET A 1 -11.13 -11.31 -19.23
CA MET A 1 -11.23 -10.86 -17.84
C MET A 1 -10.14 -9.84 -17.53
N GLU A 2 -10.55 -8.68 -17.04
CA GLU A 2 -9.59 -7.63 -16.75
C GLU A 2 -8.75 -7.99 -15.53
N SER A 3 -7.43 -7.82 -15.65
CA SER A 3 -6.57 -7.96 -14.48
C SER A 3 -6.68 -6.66 -13.68
N ARG A 4 -7.04 -6.78 -12.40
CA ARG A 4 -7.15 -5.64 -11.52
C ARG A 4 -5.78 -5.22 -11.05
N LEU A 5 -5.59 -3.91 -10.93
CA LEU A 5 -4.40 -3.38 -10.26
C LEU A 5 -4.41 -3.83 -8.80
N ILE A 6 -3.25 -4.18 -8.31
CA ILE A 6 -3.06 -4.49 -6.89
C ILE A 6 -2.34 -3.30 -6.27
N CYS A 7 -2.94 -2.73 -5.23
CA CYS A 7 -2.32 -1.63 -4.50
C CYS A 7 -1.36 -2.21 -3.47
N LEU A 8 -0.11 -1.75 -3.49
CA LEU A 8 0.93 -2.24 -2.58
C LEU A 8 1.13 -1.24 -1.44
N ASP A 9 1.16 -1.73 -0.20
CA ASP A 9 1.45 -0.86 0.93
C ASP A 9 2.97 -0.82 1.19
N THR A 10 3.35 -0.04 2.17
CA THR A 10 4.75 0.19 2.53
C THR A 10 5.48 -1.10 2.91
N SER A 11 4.81 -2.01 3.61
CA SER A 11 5.44 -3.25 4.09
C SER A 11 5.96 -4.12 2.95
N ILE A 12 5.29 -4.10 1.80
CA ILE A 12 5.68 -4.89 0.62
C ILE A 12 7.04 -4.43 0.11
N PHE A 13 7.24 -3.10 0.01
CA PHE A 13 8.50 -2.53 -0.49
C PHE A 13 9.64 -2.72 0.50
N VAL A 14 9.38 -2.51 1.79
CA VAL A 14 10.38 -2.67 2.84
C VAL A 14 10.84 -4.12 2.91
N ASP A 15 9.91 -5.07 2.82
CA ASP A 15 10.23 -6.49 2.81
C ASP A 15 11.15 -6.84 1.65
N TYR A 16 10.80 -6.39 0.44
CA TYR A 16 11.61 -6.65 -0.74
C TYR A 16 13.04 -6.10 -0.58
N PHE A 17 13.14 -4.88 -0.08
CA PHE A 17 14.45 -4.23 0.04
C PHE A 17 15.33 -4.89 1.10
N ARG A 18 14.73 -5.35 2.21
CA ARG A 18 15.49 -5.92 3.34
C ARG A 18 15.96 -7.34 3.10
N LYS A 19 15.19 -8.15 2.39
CA LYS A 19 15.52 -9.57 2.24
C LYS A 19 16.68 -9.79 1.29
N LYS A 20 17.56 -10.70 1.66
CA LYS A 20 18.67 -11.10 0.81
C LYS A 20 18.17 -11.91 -0.39
N ASN A 21 17.25 -12.84 -0.15
CA ASN A 21 16.64 -13.62 -1.21
C ASN A 21 15.39 -12.89 -1.71
N LYS A 22 15.57 -12.09 -2.77
CA LYS A 22 14.47 -11.29 -3.34
C LYS A 22 13.34 -12.16 -3.86
N GLU A 23 13.64 -13.36 -4.34
CA GLU A 23 12.63 -14.26 -4.90
C GLU A 23 11.64 -14.74 -3.84
N SER A 24 12.00 -14.70 -2.57
CA SER A 24 11.10 -15.11 -1.48
C SER A 24 10.11 -14.02 -1.09
N THR A 25 10.21 -12.82 -1.68
CA THR A 25 9.35 -11.71 -1.30
C THR A 25 8.05 -11.73 -2.09
N LEU A 26 7.00 -11.16 -1.49
CA LEU A 26 5.71 -11.07 -2.16
C LEU A 26 5.80 -10.18 -3.40
N LEU A 27 6.57 -9.09 -3.34
CA LEU A 27 6.73 -8.22 -4.50
C LEU A 27 7.29 -8.98 -5.69
N PHE A 28 8.33 -9.78 -5.47
CA PHE A 28 8.90 -10.57 -6.55
C PHE A 28 7.88 -11.57 -7.11
N GLN A 29 7.16 -12.26 -6.23
CA GLN A 29 6.18 -13.26 -6.65
C GLN A 29 5.06 -12.64 -7.48
N LEU A 30 4.58 -11.47 -7.09
CA LEU A 30 3.54 -10.77 -7.84
C LEU A 30 4.06 -10.30 -9.20
N ALA A 31 5.29 -9.79 -9.24
CA ALA A 31 5.92 -9.36 -10.49
C ALA A 31 6.14 -10.55 -11.42
N ASP A 32 6.58 -11.68 -10.88
CA ASP A 32 6.80 -12.92 -11.65
C ASP A 32 5.49 -13.43 -12.25
N GLN A 33 4.38 -13.23 -11.57
CA GLN A 33 3.04 -13.58 -12.05
C GLN A 33 2.48 -12.53 -13.02
N ARG A 34 3.26 -11.51 -13.34
CA ARG A 34 2.88 -10.42 -14.26
C ARG A 34 1.64 -9.65 -13.80
N LYS A 35 1.50 -9.51 -12.48
CA LYS A 35 0.42 -8.69 -11.92
C LYS A 35 0.71 -7.21 -12.14
N ALA A 36 -0.35 -6.44 -12.36
CA ALA A 36 -0.24 -5.00 -12.47
C ALA A 36 -0.31 -4.36 -11.09
N PHE A 37 0.55 -3.37 -10.84
CA PHE A 37 0.68 -2.74 -9.53
C PHE A 37 0.34 -1.26 -9.55
N SER A 38 -0.15 -0.82 -8.41
CA SER A 38 -0.19 0.59 -8.04
C SER A 38 0.31 0.70 -6.61
N THR A 39 0.55 1.91 -6.17
CA THR A 39 0.82 2.19 -4.77
C THR A 39 0.24 3.56 -4.46
N THR A 40 0.51 4.07 -3.27
CA THR A 40 -0.03 5.37 -2.85
C THR A 40 1.09 6.37 -2.64
N SER A 41 0.75 7.66 -2.70
CA SER A 41 1.70 8.72 -2.37
C SER A 41 2.17 8.63 -0.92
N ILE A 42 1.35 8.07 -0.04
CA ILE A 42 1.73 7.86 1.36
C ILE A 42 2.85 6.82 1.46
N THR A 43 2.70 5.69 0.77
CA THR A 43 3.75 4.66 0.70
C THR A 43 5.04 5.23 0.12
N LYS A 44 4.92 5.96 -0.99
CA LYS A 44 6.08 6.58 -1.62
C LYS A 44 6.83 7.49 -0.63
N PHE A 45 6.09 8.32 0.11
CA PHE A 45 6.69 9.17 1.13
C PHE A 45 7.41 8.35 2.20
N GLU A 46 6.75 7.32 2.72
CA GLU A 46 7.33 6.51 3.79
C GLU A 46 8.62 5.81 3.35
N VAL A 47 8.65 5.32 2.12
CA VAL A 47 9.84 4.66 1.57
C VAL A 47 10.95 5.67 1.34
N LEU A 48 10.63 6.79 0.68
CA LEU A 48 11.65 7.77 0.31
C LEU A 48 12.25 8.50 1.50
N ARG A 49 11.46 8.75 2.54
CA ARG A 49 11.99 9.43 3.74
C ARG A 49 13.07 8.61 4.45
N GLY A 50 13.02 7.29 4.28
CA GLY A 50 14.01 6.39 4.89
C GLY A 50 15.14 6.00 3.95
N ALA A 51 15.13 6.47 2.71
CA ALA A 51 16.12 6.06 1.71
C ALA A 51 17.39 6.91 1.82
N THR A 52 18.54 6.23 1.72
CA THR A 52 19.82 6.94 1.57
C THR A 52 19.95 7.50 0.17
N ASN A 53 20.92 8.40 -0.04
CA ASN A 53 21.17 8.94 -1.38
C ASN A 53 21.43 7.82 -2.40
N ALA A 54 22.16 6.78 -1.99
CA ALA A 54 22.47 5.67 -2.87
C ALA A 54 21.22 4.86 -3.24
N GLN A 55 20.23 4.82 -2.37
CA GLN A 55 18.98 4.08 -2.58
C GLN A 55 17.94 4.88 -3.37
N GLN A 56 18.09 6.21 -3.40
CA GLN A 56 17.11 7.11 -3.99
C GLN A 56 16.80 6.76 -5.44
N PHE A 57 17.84 6.53 -6.23
CA PHE A 57 17.69 6.21 -7.65
C PHE A 57 16.90 4.91 -7.85
N PHE A 58 17.19 3.90 -7.04
CA PHE A 58 16.47 2.62 -7.11
C PHE A 58 14.97 2.82 -6.87
N TRP A 59 14.63 3.53 -5.79
CA TRP A 59 13.22 3.74 -5.43
C TRP A 59 12.49 4.59 -6.47
N GLU A 60 13.13 5.66 -6.95
CA GLU A 60 12.50 6.52 -7.95
C GLU A 60 12.25 5.76 -9.25
N THR A 61 13.19 4.91 -9.64
CA THR A 61 13.03 4.07 -10.84
C THR A 61 11.85 3.11 -10.65
N LEU A 62 11.76 2.48 -9.50
CA LEU A 62 10.69 1.54 -9.21
C LEU A 62 9.33 2.23 -9.22
N PHE A 63 9.21 3.37 -8.50
CA PHE A 63 7.95 4.10 -8.47
C PHE A 63 7.57 4.67 -9.83
N GLY A 64 8.55 4.98 -10.67
CA GLY A 64 8.30 5.46 -12.03
C GLY A 64 7.66 4.43 -12.94
N ARG A 65 7.69 3.16 -12.55
CA ARG A 65 7.13 2.05 -13.34
C ARG A 65 5.72 1.65 -12.92
N MET A 66 5.15 2.34 -11.93
CA MET A 66 3.82 2.00 -11.45
C MET A 66 3.02 3.27 -11.22
N GLU A 67 1.71 3.11 -11.13
CA GLU A 67 0.84 4.23 -10.81
C GLU A 67 0.93 4.54 -9.34
N VAL A 68 1.18 5.81 -9.00
CA VAL A 68 1.22 6.28 -7.61
C VAL A 68 -0.04 7.11 -7.39
N LEU A 69 -0.97 6.58 -6.60
CA LEU A 69 -2.27 7.18 -6.37
C LEU A 69 -2.17 8.25 -5.27
N PRO A 70 -2.67 9.45 -5.52
CA PRO A 70 -2.53 10.54 -4.55
C PRO A 70 -3.54 10.43 -3.42
N PHE A 71 -3.18 11.01 -2.27
CA PHE A 71 -4.14 11.28 -1.20
C PHE A 71 -4.81 12.60 -1.53
N ASP A 72 -6.02 12.53 -2.05
CA ASP A 72 -6.74 13.72 -2.52
C ASP A 72 -7.93 14.05 -1.63
N ASP A 73 -8.78 14.97 -2.08
CA ASP A 73 -9.91 15.43 -1.31
C ASP A 73 -10.88 14.29 -0.98
N GLU A 74 -11.15 13.43 -1.94
CA GLU A 74 -12.06 12.30 -1.71
C GLU A 74 -11.45 11.28 -0.76
N SER A 75 -10.16 11.01 -0.87
CA SER A 75 -9.46 10.15 0.09
C SER A 75 -9.61 10.69 1.50
N ALA A 76 -9.51 12.00 1.66
CA ALA A 76 -9.65 12.65 2.98
C ALA A 76 -11.03 12.40 3.57
N ASN A 77 -12.08 12.49 2.76
CA ASN A 77 -13.44 12.23 3.22
C ASN A 77 -13.60 10.77 3.67
N ILE A 78 -13.09 9.85 2.88
CA ILE A 78 -13.13 8.42 3.21
C ILE A 78 -12.35 8.14 4.50
N ALA A 79 -11.14 8.70 4.61
CA ALA A 79 -10.29 8.50 5.78
C ALA A 79 -10.96 9.02 7.05
N ALA A 80 -11.58 10.20 6.98
CA ALA A 80 -12.26 10.79 8.14
C ALA A 80 -13.41 9.91 8.61
N ALA A 81 -14.21 9.38 7.69
CA ALA A 81 -15.33 8.50 8.01
C ALA A 81 -14.86 7.20 8.67
N ILE A 82 -13.80 6.59 8.10
CA ILE A 82 -13.25 5.36 8.66
C ILE A 82 -12.65 5.61 10.03
N PHE A 83 -11.94 6.72 10.19
CA PHE A 83 -11.34 7.09 11.48
C PHE A 83 -12.41 7.16 12.58
N GLN A 84 -13.51 7.86 12.32
CA GLN A 84 -14.57 7.99 13.31
C GLN A 84 -15.19 6.64 13.68
N LYS A 85 -15.39 5.80 12.67
CA LYS A 85 -15.95 4.47 12.88
C LYS A 85 -15.00 3.60 13.73
N LEU A 86 -13.71 3.56 13.39
CA LEU A 86 -12.74 2.77 14.16
C LEU A 86 -12.58 3.31 15.58
N LYS A 87 -12.61 4.63 15.73
CA LYS A 87 -12.54 5.26 17.05
C LYS A 87 -13.71 4.82 17.92
N SER A 88 -14.92 4.83 17.35
CA SER A 88 -16.12 4.44 18.09
C SER A 88 -16.09 2.97 18.51
N GLN A 89 -15.39 2.13 17.76
CA GLN A 89 -15.24 0.70 18.03
C GLN A 89 -13.99 0.38 18.86
N ASN A 90 -13.22 1.39 19.22
CA ASN A 90 -11.95 1.25 19.94
C ASN A 90 -10.95 0.36 19.15
N LYS A 91 -10.90 0.57 17.85
CA LYS A 91 -10.07 -0.22 16.92
C LYS A 91 -9.18 0.63 16.04
N LEU A 92 -8.68 1.76 16.56
CA LEU A 92 -7.85 2.66 15.76
C LEU A 92 -6.62 1.94 15.20
N ILE A 93 -6.24 2.34 13.99
CA ILE A 93 -4.99 1.92 13.34
C ILE A 93 -4.11 3.16 13.15
N GLY A 94 -2.85 2.94 12.79
CA GLY A 94 -1.93 4.05 12.55
C GLY A 94 -2.43 4.95 11.42
N ILE A 95 -2.14 6.24 11.53
CA ILE A 95 -2.59 7.21 10.54
C ILE A 95 -2.10 6.90 9.13
N PRO A 96 -0.81 6.59 8.89
CA PRO A 96 -0.37 6.25 7.53
C PRO A 96 -1.15 5.07 6.94
N ASP A 97 -1.41 4.03 7.73
CA ASP A 97 -2.16 2.87 7.27
C ASP A 97 -3.60 3.24 6.93
N LEU A 98 -4.21 4.11 7.74
CA LEU A 98 -5.55 4.61 7.48
C LEU A 98 -5.61 5.35 6.14
N LEU A 99 -4.62 6.18 5.86
CA LEU A 99 -4.58 6.95 4.62
C LEU A 99 -4.36 6.04 3.41
N ILE A 100 -3.49 5.05 3.54
CA ILE A 100 -3.27 4.05 2.48
C ILE A 100 -4.56 3.29 2.19
N ALA A 101 -5.22 2.81 3.24
CA ALA A 101 -6.48 2.08 3.09
C ALA A 101 -7.53 2.93 2.37
N SER A 102 -7.62 4.21 2.73
CA SER A 102 -8.61 5.12 2.15
C SER A 102 -8.40 5.32 0.65
N ILE A 103 -7.14 5.42 0.22
CA ILE A 103 -6.82 5.55 -1.20
C ILE A 103 -7.21 4.27 -1.95
N ALA A 104 -6.88 3.10 -1.40
CA ALA A 104 -7.23 1.83 -2.03
C ALA A 104 -8.75 1.67 -2.15
N ILE A 105 -9.48 2.05 -1.11
CA ILE A 105 -10.96 1.99 -1.12
C ILE A 105 -11.52 2.93 -2.18
N GLN A 106 -11.01 4.14 -2.26
CA GLN A 106 -11.45 5.13 -3.25
C GLN A 106 -11.37 4.57 -4.67
N HIS A 107 -10.28 3.87 -4.97
CA HIS A 107 -10.05 3.33 -6.30
C HIS A 107 -10.56 1.91 -6.47
N LYS A 108 -11.18 1.35 -5.43
CA LYS A 108 -11.74 -0.01 -5.44
C LYS A 108 -10.70 -1.07 -5.78
N LEU A 109 -9.50 -0.90 -5.23
CA LEU A 109 -8.38 -1.80 -5.47
C LEU A 109 -8.13 -2.68 -4.25
N PRO A 110 -7.78 -3.96 -4.46
CA PRO A 110 -7.32 -4.80 -3.37
C PRO A 110 -5.96 -4.32 -2.89
N LEU A 111 -5.74 -4.36 -1.60
CA LEU A 111 -4.47 -3.97 -0.98
C LEU A 111 -3.66 -5.21 -0.63
N ALA A 112 -2.44 -5.28 -1.14
CA ALA A 112 -1.46 -6.29 -0.73
C ALA A 112 -0.62 -5.72 0.40
N THR A 113 -0.54 -6.46 1.50
CA THR A 113 0.18 -6.02 2.69
C THR A 113 0.69 -7.23 3.45
N LEU A 114 1.77 -7.04 4.19
CA LEU A 114 2.22 -8.02 5.18
C LEU A 114 1.66 -7.72 6.57
N ASN A 115 0.94 -6.62 6.71
CA ASN A 115 0.37 -6.18 7.98
C ASN A 115 -1.15 -6.38 7.98
N THR A 116 -1.59 -7.61 7.64
CA THR A 116 -3.01 -7.92 7.49
C THR A 116 -3.80 -7.71 8.77
N ARG A 117 -3.17 -7.95 9.93
CA ARG A 117 -3.84 -7.80 11.23
C ARG A 117 -4.40 -6.38 11.42
N GLU A 118 -3.63 -5.36 11.03
CA GLU A 118 -4.08 -3.98 11.15
C GLU A 118 -5.14 -3.64 10.10
N PHE A 119 -4.86 -3.94 8.84
CA PHE A 119 -5.76 -3.55 7.76
C PHE A 119 -7.08 -4.29 7.78
N GLN A 120 -7.15 -5.49 8.33
CA GLN A 120 -8.43 -6.22 8.41
C GLN A 120 -9.45 -5.55 9.33
N LYS A 121 -9.02 -4.59 10.16
CA LYS A 121 -9.95 -3.79 10.97
C LYS A 121 -10.81 -2.87 10.13
N VAL A 122 -10.41 -2.61 8.89
CA VAL A 122 -11.13 -1.72 7.97
C VAL A 122 -12.02 -2.59 7.08
N ASN A 123 -13.30 -2.69 7.45
CA ASN A 123 -14.23 -3.60 6.78
C ASN A 123 -14.44 -3.29 5.31
N GLU A 124 -14.36 -2.02 4.93
CA GLU A 124 -14.58 -1.57 3.56
C GLU A 124 -13.43 -1.92 2.62
N LEU A 125 -12.27 -2.25 3.18
CA LEU A 125 -11.07 -2.54 2.41
C LEU A 125 -11.04 -4.00 1.98
N GLN A 126 -10.75 -4.22 0.70
CA GLN A 126 -10.48 -5.57 0.20
C GLN A 126 -8.99 -5.85 0.31
N LEU A 127 -8.64 -6.93 1.00
CA LEU A 127 -7.24 -7.37 1.06
C LEU A 127 -6.96 -8.34 -0.07
N TYR A 128 -5.78 -8.16 -0.70
CA TYR A 128 -5.33 -9.07 -1.73
C TYR A 128 -4.96 -10.42 -1.10
N SER A 129 -5.43 -11.49 -1.71
CA SER A 129 -5.14 -12.85 -1.29
C SER A 129 -4.55 -13.60 -2.48
N ASN A 130 -3.38 -14.15 -2.29
CA ASN A 130 -2.69 -14.89 -3.34
C ASN A 130 -3.30 -16.28 -3.57
#